data_677765b34b67a2c8c16f759f7e96e38e
#
_entry.id   677765b34b67a2c8c16f759f7e96e38e
#
_cell.length_a   1.000
_cell.length_b   1.000
_cell.length_c   1.000
_cell.angle_alpha   90.00
_cell.angle_beta   90.00
_cell.angle_gamma   90.00
#
_symmetry.space_group_name_H-M   'P 1'
#
loop_
_entity.id
_entity.type
_entity.pdbx_description
1 polymer ?
#
loop_
_entity_poly.entity_id
_entity_poly.type
_entity_poly.pdbx_seq_one_letter_code
_entity_poly.pdbx_strand_id
1 'polypeptide(L)'
;NNLYSICVFLFVIFLFSPIYFGHFAFHNDYRIWEYKHSNLFGYPESAHLFSIGRPLGVLLLNLQLLPIQTMNGVWISQLLSVVMLGYFALCCCWFLQRNIHIERFSAALLSILIVSLPSMTINAIWITNVVPCIIPLFFALAAQHLMQRSHPSYRKAGILLFLALLIYPPATLFFTTLTFAKFIFGPSEHVQISMKKIMNEIILVLSICVLYFLFITLLKSLLITSHFAGVPWNN
;
A
#
# COMPACT_ATOMS: atom_id res chain seq x y z
N ASN A 1 10.37 23.83 8.62
CA ASN A 1 9.08 23.89 9.33
C ASN A 1 8.57 22.50 9.71
N ASN A 2 9.21 21.90 10.69
CA ASN A 2 8.89 20.56 11.17
C ASN A 2 7.55 20.51 11.96
N LEU A 3 7.05 21.66 12.41
CA LEU A 3 5.87 21.73 13.28
C LEU A 3 4.61 21.14 12.60
N TYR A 4 4.30 21.57 11.38
CA TYR A 4 3.13 21.04 10.64
C TYR A 4 3.22 19.53 10.41
N SER A 5 4.42 19.04 10.09
CA SER A 5 4.64 17.61 9.91
C SER A 5 4.38 16.84 11.21
N ILE A 6 4.90 17.34 12.31
CA ILE A 6 4.67 16.74 13.64
C ILE A 6 3.19 16.77 13.98
N CYS A 7 2.50 17.90 13.74
CA CYS A 7 1.05 17.98 13.98
C CYS A 7 0.25 16.99 13.16
N VAL A 8 0.55 16.82 11.86
CA VAL A 8 -0.12 15.82 10.99
C VAL A 8 0.09 14.41 11.55
N PHE A 9 1.31 14.06 11.89
CA PHE A 9 1.64 12.75 12.44
C PHE A 9 0.90 12.47 13.76
N LEU A 10 1.02 13.39 14.73
CA LEU A 10 0.36 13.25 16.03
C LEU A 10 -1.16 13.22 15.91
N PHE A 11 -1.73 14.04 15.00
CA PHE A 11 -3.17 14.02 14.75
C PHE A 11 -3.65 12.67 14.22
N VAL A 12 -2.93 12.05 13.28
CA VAL A 12 -3.27 10.71 12.77
C VAL A 12 -3.16 9.66 13.87
N ILE A 13 -2.09 9.68 14.68
CA ILE A 13 -1.93 8.79 15.84
C ILE A 13 -3.12 8.94 16.80
N PHE A 14 -3.51 10.18 17.10
CA PHE A 14 -4.65 10.46 17.99
C PHE A 14 -5.97 10.01 17.38
N LEU A 15 -6.21 10.30 16.10
CA LEU A 15 -7.44 9.93 15.39
C LEU A 15 -7.69 8.42 15.40
N PHE A 16 -6.63 7.64 15.24
CA PHE A 16 -6.70 6.18 15.21
C PHE A 16 -6.43 5.53 16.59
N SER A 17 -6.29 6.33 17.64
CA SER A 17 -6.04 5.82 19.01
C SER A 17 -7.05 4.77 19.49
N PRO A 18 -8.35 4.84 19.17
CA PRO A 18 -9.30 3.80 19.59
C PRO A 18 -8.97 2.40 19.06
N ILE A 19 -8.26 2.29 17.92
CA ILE A 19 -7.93 1.01 17.31
C ILE A 19 -6.95 0.24 18.18
N TYR A 20 -5.85 0.86 18.62
CA TYR A 20 -4.83 0.16 19.39
C TYR A 20 -5.11 0.13 20.90
N PHE A 21 -5.88 1.08 21.45
CA PHE A 21 -6.33 1.01 22.84
C PHE A 21 -7.54 0.07 23.03
N GLY A 22 -8.38 -0.08 22.01
CA GLY A 22 -9.59 -0.90 22.08
C GLY A 22 -9.34 -2.40 21.97
N HIS A 23 -8.13 -2.85 21.64
CA HIS A 23 -7.78 -4.27 21.44
C HIS A 23 -8.75 -5.01 20.50
N PHE A 24 -9.25 -4.32 19.48
CA PHE A 24 -10.18 -4.92 18.53
C PHE A 24 -9.47 -5.94 17.64
N ALA A 25 -10.03 -7.15 17.59
CA ALA A 25 -9.67 -8.16 16.61
C ALA A 25 -10.94 -8.57 15.84
N PHE A 26 -10.85 -8.63 14.52
CA PHE A 26 -11.94 -9.12 13.69
C PHE A 26 -11.94 -10.65 13.64
N HIS A 27 -13.05 -11.25 13.24
CA HIS A 27 -13.19 -12.70 13.14
C HIS A 27 -12.06 -13.36 12.31
N ASN A 28 -11.67 -12.74 11.21
CA ASN A 28 -10.56 -13.24 10.39
C ASN A 28 -9.20 -13.17 11.08
N ASP A 29 -9.00 -12.20 11.98
CA ASP A 29 -7.76 -12.06 12.76
C ASP A 29 -7.59 -13.22 13.75
N TYR A 30 -8.68 -13.70 14.34
CA TYR A 30 -8.68 -14.89 15.21
C TYR A 30 -8.32 -16.14 14.40
N ARG A 31 -8.88 -16.32 13.19
CA ARG A 31 -8.55 -17.43 12.31
C ARG A 31 -7.08 -17.46 11.95
N ILE A 32 -6.51 -16.31 11.60
CA ILE A 32 -5.09 -16.21 11.25
C ILE A 32 -4.20 -16.58 12.42
N TRP A 33 -4.55 -16.12 13.62
CA TRP A 33 -3.81 -16.48 14.83
C TRP A 33 -3.89 -17.98 15.12
N GLU A 34 -5.05 -18.59 14.97
CA GLU A 34 -5.30 -20.02 15.18
C GLU A 34 -4.48 -20.86 14.18
N TYR A 35 -4.41 -20.46 12.93
CA TYR A 35 -3.63 -21.16 11.90
C TYR A 35 -2.12 -20.87 11.93
N LYS A 36 -1.67 -19.83 12.61
CA LYS A 36 -0.23 -19.49 12.71
C LYS A 36 0.63 -20.64 13.25
N HIS A 37 0.05 -21.50 14.07
CA HIS A 37 0.77 -22.61 14.67
C HIS A 37 0.90 -23.84 13.75
N SER A 38 0.25 -23.85 12.59
CA SER A 38 0.23 -25.04 11.74
C SER A 38 1.32 -25.10 10.67
N ASN A 39 1.71 -24.01 9.97
CA ASN A 39 2.86 -23.92 9.05
C ASN A 39 2.94 -22.54 8.39
N LEU A 40 4.15 -22.03 8.05
CA LEU A 40 4.39 -20.69 7.48
C LEU A 40 3.65 -20.42 6.15
N PHE A 41 3.34 -21.45 5.38
CA PHE A 41 2.62 -21.40 4.11
C PHE A 41 1.28 -22.14 4.14
N GLY A 42 0.91 -22.71 5.27
CA GLY A 42 -0.30 -23.52 5.43
C GLY A 42 -1.56 -22.70 5.77
N TYR A 43 -1.48 -21.38 5.75
CA TYR A 43 -2.64 -20.54 5.98
C TYR A 43 -3.57 -20.55 4.76
N PRO A 44 -4.86 -20.76 4.92
CA PRO A 44 -5.83 -20.55 3.84
C PRO A 44 -5.73 -19.15 3.25
N GLU A 45 -5.48 -18.13 4.08
CA GLU A 45 -5.29 -16.75 3.65
C GLU A 45 -4.00 -16.55 2.85
N SER A 46 -2.91 -17.22 3.21
CA SER A 46 -1.67 -17.17 2.43
C SER A 46 -1.87 -17.79 1.04
N ALA A 47 -2.52 -18.94 0.98
CA ALA A 47 -2.90 -19.59 -0.27
C ALA A 47 -3.87 -18.72 -1.09
N HIS A 48 -4.86 -18.09 -0.43
CA HIS A 48 -5.76 -17.14 -1.06
C HIS A 48 -5.02 -15.93 -1.62
N LEU A 49 -4.19 -15.25 -0.81
CA LEU A 49 -3.40 -14.09 -1.28
C LEU A 49 -2.50 -14.48 -2.45
N PHE A 50 -1.89 -15.66 -2.41
CA PHE A 50 -1.08 -16.16 -3.50
C PHE A 50 -1.91 -16.40 -4.77
N SER A 51 -3.10 -17.01 -4.61
CA SER A 51 -4.01 -17.31 -5.73
C SER A 51 -4.52 -16.04 -6.43
N ILE A 52 -4.74 -14.97 -5.69
CA ILE A 52 -5.14 -13.66 -6.25
C ILE A 52 -3.95 -12.82 -6.74
N GLY A 53 -2.74 -13.39 -6.78
CA GLY A 53 -1.57 -12.76 -7.37
C GLY A 53 -0.77 -11.85 -6.44
N ARG A 54 -0.80 -12.08 -5.12
CA ARG A 54 -0.10 -11.26 -4.11
C ARG A 54 1.03 -12.02 -3.39
N PRO A 55 2.03 -12.57 -4.10
CA PRO A 55 3.05 -13.42 -3.47
C PRO A 55 3.90 -12.67 -2.43
N LEU A 56 4.25 -11.41 -2.67
CA LEU A 56 4.96 -10.59 -1.68
C LEU A 56 4.04 -10.13 -0.54
N GLY A 57 2.73 -10.01 -0.78
CA GLY A 57 1.74 -9.76 0.26
C GLY A 57 1.73 -10.87 1.31
N VAL A 58 1.83 -12.13 0.87
CA VAL A 58 1.98 -13.30 1.76
C VAL A 58 3.23 -13.18 2.63
N LEU A 59 4.37 -12.86 2.01
CA LEU A 59 5.64 -12.70 2.74
C LEU A 59 5.53 -11.60 3.81
N LEU A 60 5.00 -10.45 3.44
CA LEU A 60 4.84 -9.31 4.37
C LEU A 60 3.86 -9.62 5.50
N LEU A 61 2.76 -10.32 5.21
CA LEU A 61 1.82 -10.77 6.21
C LEU A 61 2.50 -11.70 7.23
N ASN A 62 3.24 -12.69 6.75
CA ASN A 62 3.96 -13.61 7.63
C ASN A 62 5.00 -12.88 8.49
N LEU A 63 5.77 -11.93 7.92
CA LEU A 63 6.73 -11.12 8.66
C LEU A 63 6.04 -10.26 9.73
N GLN A 64 4.89 -9.68 9.41
CA GLN A 64 4.10 -8.88 10.34
C GLN A 64 3.59 -9.72 11.53
N LEU A 65 3.22 -10.97 11.27
CA LEU A 65 2.68 -11.87 12.29
C LEU A 65 3.76 -12.53 13.17
N LEU A 66 5.04 -12.51 12.77
CA LEU A 66 6.12 -13.13 13.53
C LEU A 66 6.18 -12.69 15.01
N PRO A 67 6.11 -11.39 15.35
CA PRO A 67 6.19 -10.95 16.74
C PRO A 67 4.91 -11.21 17.55
N ILE A 68 3.79 -11.55 16.89
CA ILE A 68 2.50 -11.76 17.56
C ILE A 68 2.43 -13.20 18.03
N GLN A 69 2.76 -13.44 19.28
CA GLN A 69 2.70 -14.79 19.89
C GLN A 69 1.39 -15.07 20.60
N THR A 70 0.68 -14.04 21.00
CA THR A 70 -0.60 -14.14 21.74
C THR A 70 -1.61 -13.15 21.17
N MET A 71 -2.91 -13.38 21.42
CA MET A 71 -3.96 -12.42 21.03
C MET A 71 -3.73 -11.04 21.64
N ASN A 72 -3.16 -10.97 22.85
CA ASN A 72 -2.78 -9.70 23.46
C ASN A 72 -1.67 -8.96 22.66
N GLY A 73 -0.91 -9.63 21.81
CA GLY A 73 0.09 -9.01 20.94
C GLY A 73 -0.47 -8.33 19.69
N VAL A 74 -1.76 -8.52 19.40
CA VAL A 74 -2.43 -7.93 18.23
C VAL A 74 -2.34 -6.41 18.22
N TRP A 75 -2.39 -5.76 19.38
CA TRP A 75 -2.28 -4.32 19.51
C TRP A 75 -0.93 -3.77 18.98
N ILE A 76 0.13 -4.56 19.03
CA ILE A 76 1.44 -4.17 18.50
C ILE A 76 1.36 -3.98 16.98
N SER A 77 0.70 -4.91 16.29
CA SER A 77 0.48 -4.81 14.85
C SER A 77 -0.42 -3.62 14.50
N GLN A 78 -1.45 -3.39 15.28
CA GLN A 78 -2.35 -2.24 15.11
C GLN A 78 -1.63 -0.91 15.36
N LEU A 79 -0.79 -0.84 16.40
CA LEU A 79 0.03 0.34 16.66
C LEU A 79 1.01 0.58 15.52
N LEU A 80 1.68 -0.47 15.01
CA LEU A 80 2.56 -0.36 13.85
C LEU A 80 1.81 0.20 12.64
N SER A 81 0.57 -0.25 12.42
CA SER A 81 -0.28 0.26 11.33
C SER A 81 -0.52 1.74 11.43
N VAL A 82 -0.94 2.18 12.62
CA VAL A 82 -1.28 3.59 12.87
C VAL A 82 -0.03 4.47 12.72
N VAL A 83 1.12 3.99 13.20
CA VAL A 83 2.41 4.68 13.00
C VAL A 83 2.76 4.76 11.51
N MET A 84 2.59 3.67 10.75
CA MET A 84 2.82 3.65 9.31
C MET A 84 1.86 4.58 8.56
N LEU A 85 0.57 4.63 8.94
CA LEU A 85 -0.40 5.57 8.37
C LEU A 85 -0.02 7.02 8.67
N GLY A 86 0.38 7.32 9.89
CA GLY A 86 0.88 8.65 10.27
C GLY A 86 2.07 9.06 9.42
N TYR A 87 3.03 8.16 9.25
CA TYR A 87 4.19 8.41 8.38
C TYR A 87 3.80 8.54 6.90
N PHE A 88 2.84 7.74 6.44
CA PHE A 88 2.30 7.86 5.08
C PHE A 88 1.61 9.21 4.86
N ALA A 89 0.82 9.70 5.82
CA ALA A 89 0.23 11.04 5.78
C ALA A 89 1.30 12.14 5.66
N LEU A 90 2.42 12.02 6.39
CA LEU A 90 3.55 12.93 6.25
C LEU A 90 4.14 12.93 4.85
N CYS A 91 4.37 11.75 4.29
CA CYS A 91 4.89 11.61 2.94
C CYS A 91 3.94 12.19 1.89
N CYS A 92 2.62 11.98 2.05
CA CYS A 92 1.60 12.61 1.21
C CYS A 92 1.62 14.13 1.34
N CYS A 93 1.66 14.66 2.56
CA CYS A 93 1.73 16.10 2.81
C CYS A 93 2.96 16.73 2.15
N TRP A 94 4.12 16.12 2.34
CA TRP A 94 5.36 16.56 1.69
C TRP A 94 5.27 16.49 0.16
N PHE A 95 4.70 15.41 -0.39
CA PHE A 95 4.52 15.24 -1.82
C PHE A 95 3.58 16.30 -2.42
N LEU A 96 2.45 16.57 -1.77
CA LEU A 96 1.47 17.57 -2.20
C LEU A 96 2.07 18.98 -2.24
N GLN A 97 2.83 19.34 -1.21
CA GLN A 97 3.52 20.65 -1.17
C GLN A 97 4.58 20.78 -2.25
N ARG A 98 5.40 19.75 -2.45
CA ARG A 98 6.58 19.85 -3.30
C ARG A 98 6.29 19.64 -4.78
N ASN A 99 5.37 18.72 -5.11
CA ASN A 99 5.15 18.30 -6.50
C ASN A 99 3.83 18.84 -7.10
N ILE A 100 2.87 19.20 -6.27
CA ILE A 100 1.58 19.78 -6.71
C ILE A 100 1.50 21.26 -6.35
N HIS A 101 2.42 21.75 -5.51
CA HIS A 101 2.50 23.15 -5.06
C HIS A 101 1.28 23.60 -4.25
N ILE A 102 0.61 22.68 -3.56
CA ILE A 102 -0.50 22.99 -2.66
C ILE A 102 0.04 23.70 -1.40
N GLU A 103 -0.69 24.69 -0.93
CA GLU A 103 -0.38 25.39 0.32
C GLU A 103 -0.27 24.39 1.49
N ARG A 104 0.59 24.69 2.45
CA ARG A 104 0.93 23.79 3.57
C ARG A 104 -0.26 23.32 4.38
N PHE A 105 -1.16 24.25 4.72
CA PHE A 105 -2.34 23.91 5.51
C PHE A 105 -3.28 22.96 4.70
N SER A 106 -3.56 23.31 3.45
CA SER A 106 -4.38 22.51 2.55
C SER A 106 -3.75 21.13 2.28
N ALA A 107 -2.43 21.06 2.12
CA ALA A 107 -1.70 19.80 1.96
C ALA A 107 -1.78 18.92 3.22
N ALA A 108 -1.69 19.52 4.41
CA ALA A 108 -1.86 18.81 5.68
C ALA A 108 -3.28 18.26 5.82
N LEU A 109 -4.29 19.09 5.55
CA LEU A 109 -5.70 18.68 5.62
C LEU A 109 -6.00 17.55 4.62
N LEU A 110 -5.56 17.69 3.36
CA LEU A 110 -5.75 16.65 2.34
C LEU A 110 -5.06 15.33 2.71
N SER A 111 -3.85 15.39 3.26
CA SER A 111 -3.15 14.16 3.67
C SER A 111 -3.85 13.45 4.83
N ILE A 112 -4.41 14.19 5.78
CA ILE A 112 -5.24 13.63 6.85
C ILE A 112 -6.52 13.02 6.26
N LEU A 113 -7.19 13.70 5.35
CA LEU A 113 -8.40 13.19 4.69
C LEU A 113 -8.12 11.90 3.91
N ILE A 114 -6.98 11.81 3.19
CA ILE A 114 -6.58 10.61 2.45
C ILE A 114 -6.47 9.40 3.40
N VAL A 115 -5.79 9.55 4.53
CA VAL A 115 -5.63 8.43 5.47
C VAL A 115 -6.88 8.14 6.30
N SER A 116 -7.80 9.08 6.40
CA SER A 116 -9.10 8.92 7.09
C SER A 116 -10.19 8.32 6.21
N LEU A 117 -9.91 8.07 4.91
CA LEU A 117 -10.87 7.38 4.05
C LEU A 117 -11.23 6.00 4.62
N PRO A 118 -12.49 5.55 4.48
CA PRO A 118 -12.93 4.25 5.03
C PRO A 118 -12.06 3.08 4.58
N SER A 119 -11.56 3.10 3.33
CA SER A 119 -10.65 2.08 2.82
C SER A 119 -9.32 2.03 3.57
N MET A 120 -8.77 3.16 3.97
CA MET A 120 -7.54 3.25 4.76
C MET A 120 -7.78 2.86 6.22
N THR A 121 -8.92 3.28 6.77
CA THR A 121 -9.34 2.91 8.14
C THR A 121 -9.50 1.40 8.27
N ILE A 122 -10.16 0.75 7.32
CA ILE A 122 -10.30 -0.72 7.29
C ILE A 122 -8.93 -1.39 7.25
N ASN A 123 -8.00 -0.89 6.43
CA ASN A 123 -6.65 -1.43 6.36
C ASN A 123 -5.88 -1.26 7.68
N ALA A 124 -6.16 -0.22 8.47
CA ALA A 124 -5.55 -0.03 9.78
C ALA A 124 -6.12 -0.96 10.86
N ILE A 125 -7.40 -1.32 10.74
CA ILE A 125 -8.09 -2.14 11.73
C ILE A 125 -7.78 -3.62 11.53
N TRP A 126 -7.74 -4.10 10.28
CA TRP A 126 -7.49 -5.51 9.98
C TRP A 126 -6.01 -5.84 10.04
N ILE A 127 -5.62 -6.72 10.95
CA ILE A 127 -4.24 -7.18 11.12
C ILE A 127 -3.65 -7.71 9.82
N THR A 128 -4.45 -8.41 9.03
CA THR A 128 -4.02 -9.01 7.76
C THR A 128 -3.66 -7.99 6.69
N ASN A 129 -4.19 -6.78 6.79
CA ASN A 129 -4.08 -5.79 5.71
C ASN A 129 -3.07 -4.69 5.99
N VAL A 130 -2.59 -4.59 7.23
CA VAL A 130 -1.78 -3.45 7.67
C VAL A 130 -0.54 -3.22 6.83
N VAL A 131 0.45 -4.06 7.01
CA VAL A 131 1.73 -3.93 6.31
C VAL A 131 1.57 -4.19 4.81
N PRO A 132 0.85 -5.26 4.37
CA PRO A 132 0.63 -5.51 2.95
C PRO A 132 -0.12 -4.41 2.20
N CYS A 133 -0.93 -3.60 2.86
CA CYS A 133 -1.68 -2.54 2.16
C CYS A 133 -0.97 -1.18 2.19
N ILE A 134 -0.24 -0.85 3.26
CA ILE A 134 0.39 0.47 3.42
C ILE A 134 1.74 0.55 2.69
N ILE A 135 2.57 -0.49 2.75
CA ILE A 135 3.88 -0.50 2.06
C ILE A 135 3.76 -0.22 0.55
N PRO A 136 2.86 -0.86 -0.20
CA PRO A 136 2.73 -0.59 -1.63
C PRO A 136 2.27 0.83 -1.95
N LEU A 137 1.57 1.50 -1.04
CA LEU A 137 1.23 2.92 -1.19
C LEU A 137 2.49 3.81 -1.08
N PHE A 138 3.44 3.48 -0.20
CA PHE A 138 4.74 4.15 -0.18
C PHE A 138 5.51 3.93 -1.49
N PHE A 139 5.47 2.72 -2.05
CA PHE A 139 6.12 2.45 -3.33
C PHE A 139 5.47 3.24 -4.46
N ALA A 140 4.13 3.34 -4.50
CA ALA A 140 3.41 4.15 -5.47
C ALA A 140 3.76 5.64 -5.34
N LEU A 141 3.83 6.18 -4.12
CA LEU A 141 4.22 7.56 -3.85
C LEU A 141 5.68 7.83 -4.24
N ALA A 142 6.59 6.92 -3.90
CA ALA A 142 8.00 7.02 -4.27
C ALA A 142 8.21 6.93 -5.80
N ALA A 143 7.48 6.03 -6.47
CA ALA A 143 7.48 5.93 -7.92
C ALA A 143 7.04 7.24 -8.56
N GLN A 144 5.95 7.85 -8.05
CA GLN A 144 5.47 9.13 -8.52
C GLN A 144 6.49 10.24 -8.28
N HIS A 145 7.15 10.26 -7.13
CA HIS A 145 8.22 11.22 -6.86
C HIS A 145 9.39 11.07 -7.85
N LEU A 146 9.80 9.83 -8.20
CA LEU A 146 10.85 9.58 -9.18
C LEU A 146 10.48 10.06 -10.58
N MET A 147 9.19 9.99 -10.95
CA MET A 147 8.68 10.49 -12.24
C MET A 147 8.61 12.03 -12.28
N GLN A 148 8.60 12.70 -11.13
CA GLN A 148 8.53 14.16 -11.04
C GLN A 148 9.89 14.86 -11.18
N ARG A 149 11.00 14.14 -11.12
CA ARG A 149 12.36 14.71 -11.24
C ARG A 149 12.57 15.30 -12.63
N SER A 150 13.52 16.21 -12.75
CA SER A 150 13.97 16.79 -14.03
C SER A 150 14.39 15.69 -15.03
N HIS A 151 15.03 14.64 -14.52
CA HIS A 151 15.34 13.42 -15.27
C HIS A 151 14.51 12.26 -14.70
N PRO A 152 13.33 11.95 -15.28
CA PRO A 152 12.46 10.89 -14.80
C PRO A 152 13.16 9.54 -14.85
N SER A 153 13.09 8.79 -13.73
CA SER A 153 13.69 7.47 -13.65
C SER A 153 12.63 6.38 -13.86
N TYR A 154 12.21 6.17 -15.11
CA TYR A 154 11.20 5.18 -15.49
C TYR A 154 11.51 3.78 -14.97
N ARG A 155 12.78 3.35 -15.06
CA ARG A 155 13.22 2.02 -14.60
C ARG A 155 12.99 1.83 -13.11
N LYS A 156 13.41 2.79 -12.28
CA LYS A 156 13.23 2.70 -10.83
C LYS A 156 11.76 2.81 -10.42
N ALA A 157 11.02 3.72 -11.05
CA ALA A 157 9.58 3.85 -10.83
C ALA A 157 8.84 2.56 -11.24
N GLY A 158 9.19 1.96 -12.37
CA GLY A 158 8.63 0.68 -12.82
C GLY A 158 8.88 -0.47 -11.84
N ILE A 159 10.10 -0.58 -11.30
CA ILE A 159 10.41 -1.60 -10.27
C ILE A 159 9.54 -1.39 -9.02
N LEU A 160 9.40 -0.16 -8.52
CA LEU A 160 8.58 0.13 -7.35
C LEU A 160 7.11 -0.19 -7.60
N LEU A 161 6.57 0.15 -8.77
CA LEU A 161 5.19 -0.17 -9.14
C LEU A 161 4.98 -1.67 -9.29
N PHE A 162 5.94 -2.40 -9.86
CA PHE A 162 5.87 -3.85 -9.97
C PHE A 162 5.87 -4.51 -8.59
N LEU A 163 6.73 -4.07 -7.68
CA LEU A 163 6.72 -4.54 -6.29
C LEU A 163 5.40 -4.21 -5.59
N ALA A 164 4.84 -3.02 -5.82
CA ALA A 164 3.54 -2.64 -5.28
C ALA A 164 2.43 -3.59 -5.76
N LEU A 165 2.42 -3.96 -7.06
CA LEU A 165 1.47 -4.92 -7.62
C LEU A 165 1.60 -6.31 -7.00
N LEU A 166 2.82 -6.79 -6.78
CA LEU A 166 3.05 -8.10 -6.16
C LEU A 166 2.59 -8.16 -4.69
N ILE A 167 2.41 -7.01 -4.05
CA ILE A 167 1.93 -6.92 -2.66
C ILE A 167 0.43 -6.63 -2.65
N TYR A 168 0.00 -5.53 -3.29
CA TYR A 168 -1.37 -5.04 -3.26
C TYR A 168 -1.70 -4.25 -4.54
N PRO A 169 -2.28 -4.91 -5.57
CA PRO A 169 -2.56 -4.29 -6.87
C PRO A 169 -3.29 -2.94 -6.83
N PRO A 170 -4.27 -2.69 -5.92
CA PRO A 170 -4.93 -1.39 -5.85
C PRO A 170 -4.01 -0.19 -5.57
N ALA A 171 -2.80 -0.41 -5.05
CA ALA A 171 -1.85 0.68 -4.83
C ALA A 171 -1.41 1.39 -6.13
N THR A 172 -1.47 0.73 -7.28
CA THR A 172 -1.19 1.37 -8.58
C THR A 172 -2.26 2.37 -8.98
N LEU A 173 -3.50 2.20 -8.51
CA LEU A 173 -4.56 3.20 -8.70
C LEU A 173 -4.22 4.49 -7.94
N PHE A 174 -3.59 4.38 -6.77
CA PHE A 174 -3.11 5.56 -6.04
C PHE A 174 -2.05 6.32 -6.83
N PHE A 175 -1.09 5.64 -7.46
CA PHE A 175 -0.13 6.27 -8.37
C PHE A 175 -0.84 7.02 -9.50
N THR A 176 -1.81 6.39 -10.15
CA THR A 176 -2.59 6.99 -11.24
C THR A 176 -3.39 8.19 -10.75
N THR A 177 -4.01 8.09 -9.57
CA THR A 177 -4.73 9.22 -8.94
C THR A 177 -3.81 10.42 -8.72
N LEU A 178 -2.58 10.21 -8.24
CA LEU A 178 -1.60 11.28 -8.06
C LEU A 178 -1.17 11.90 -9.40
N THR A 179 -1.07 11.11 -10.47
CA THR A 179 -0.83 11.61 -11.83
C THR A 179 -1.94 12.57 -12.27
N PHE A 180 -3.20 12.17 -12.13
CA PHE A 180 -4.35 13.01 -12.46
C PHE A 180 -4.49 14.22 -11.56
N ALA A 181 -4.30 14.08 -10.25
CA ALA A 181 -4.32 15.19 -9.31
C ALA A 181 -3.32 16.29 -9.72
N LYS A 182 -2.12 15.89 -10.11
CA LYS A 182 -1.13 16.84 -10.62
C LYS A 182 -1.57 17.52 -11.92
N PHE A 183 -2.22 16.81 -12.83
CA PHE A 183 -2.73 17.39 -14.06
C PHE A 183 -3.81 18.44 -13.80
N ILE A 184 -4.71 18.17 -12.85
CA ILE A 184 -5.83 19.05 -12.54
C ILE A 184 -5.38 20.27 -11.74
N PHE A 185 -4.49 20.09 -10.76
CA PHE A 185 -4.09 21.12 -9.80
C PHE A 185 -2.70 21.72 -10.05
N GLY A 186 -1.96 21.20 -11.04
CA GLY A 186 -0.65 21.72 -11.39
C GLY A 186 -0.74 23.08 -12.10
N PRO A 187 0.34 23.89 -12.04
CA PRO A 187 0.37 25.20 -12.68
C PRO A 187 0.16 25.09 -14.20
N SER A 188 -0.75 25.92 -14.73
CA SER A 188 -1.23 25.92 -16.13
C SER A 188 -0.17 26.22 -17.20
N GLU A 189 0.96 26.80 -16.82
CA GLU A 189 2.00 27.24 -17.76
C GLU A 189 2.69 26.11 -18.55
N HIS A 190 2.44 24.84 -18.18
CA HIS A 190 3.12 23.67 -18.77
C HIS A 190 2.16 22.60 -19.31
N VAL A 191 0.95 22.97 -19.74
CA VAL A 191 -0.10 22.00 -20.14
C VAL A 191 0.36 21.03 -21.24
N GLN A 192 1.11 21.47 -22.25
CA GLN A 192 1.55 20.59 -23.34
C GLN A 192 2.64 19.61 -22.90
N ILE A 193 3.60 20.08 -22.09
CA ILE A 193 4.64 19.19 -21.50
C ILE A 193 3.98 18.19 -20.53
N SER A 194 2.91 18.62 -19.88
CA SER A 194 2.12 17.82 -18.96
C SER A 194 1.44 16.63 -19.66
N MET A 195 0.82 16.81 -20.83
CA MET A 195 0.13 15.71 -21.55
C MET A 195 1.07 14.60 -21.97
N LYS A 196 2.23 14.91 -22.56
CA LYS A 196 3.24 13.91 -22.92
C LYS A 196 3.73 13.13 -21.68
N LYS A 197 3.91 13.83 -20.59
CA LYS A 197 4.34 13.22 -19.32
C LYS A 197 3.29 12.27 -18.77
N ILE A 198 2.02 12.69 -18.77
CA ILE A 198 0.88 11.85 -18.34
C ILE A 198 0.80 10.59 -19.21
N MET A 199 0.88 10.74 -20.53
CA MET A 199 0.88 9.58 -21.43
C MET A 199 2.01 8.61 -21.13
N ASN A 200 3.21 9.10 -20.86
CA ASN A 200 4.35 8.26 -20.47
C ASN A 200 4.11 7.55 -19.12
N GLU A 201 3.50 8.22 -18.15
CA GLU A 201 3.15 7.63 -16.85
C GLU A 201 2.07 6.55 -17.01
N ILE A 202 1.04 6.79 -17.84
CA ILE A 202 -0.01 5.81 -18.17
C ILE A 202 0.59 4.60 -18.89
N ILE A 203 1.44 4.83 -19.90
CA ILE A 203 2.13 3.75 -20.62
C ILE A 203 2.98 2.93 -19.66
N LEU A 204 3.70 3.56 -18.74
CA LEU A 204 4.48 2.87 -17.72
C LEU A 204 3.58 1.96 -16.88
N VAL A 205 2.46 2.47 -16.34
CA VAL A 205 1.52 1.68 -15.54
C VAL A 205 0.98 0.50 -16.34
N LEU A 206 0.51 0.72 -17.56
CA LEU A 206 -0.01 -0.36 -18.41
C LEU A 206 1.05 -1.43 -18.69
N SER A 207 2.28 -1.02 -19.02
CA SER A 207 3.39 -1.93 -19.27
C SER A 207 3.72 -2.78 -18.04
N ILE A 208 3.72 -2.17 -16.86
CA ILE A 208 3.96 -2.88 -15.59
C ILE A 208 2.79 -3.81 -15.24
N CYS A 209 1.55 -3.42 -15.51
CA CYS A 209 0.39 -4.32 -15.33
C CYS A 209 0.46 -5.55 -16.24
N VAL A 210 0.84 -5.38 -17.51
CA VAL A 210 1.04 -6.50 -18.43
C VAL A 210 2.16 -7.43 -17.94
N LEU A 211 3.30 -6.85 -17.54
CA LEU A 211 4.43 -7.62 -17.00
C LEU A 211 4.03 -8.40 -15.74
N TYR A 212 3.30 -7.75 -14.83
CA TYR A 212 2.77 -8.40 -13.64
C TYR A 212 1.83 -9.55 -13.97
N PHE A 213 0.89 -9.36 -14.91
CA PHE A 213 -0.03 -10.40 -15.32
C PHE A 213 0.71 -11.61 -15.90
N LEU A 214 1.67 -11.39 -16.79
CA LEU A 214 2.51 -12.44 -17.36
C LEU A 214 3.30 -13.18 -16.27
N PHE A 215 3.89 -12.45 -15.35
CA PHE A 215 4.66 -13.01 -14.24
C PHE A 215 3.79 -13.89 -13.33
N ILE A 216 2.61 -13.42 -12.94
CA ILE A 216 1.69 -14.19 -12.07
C ILE A 216 1.15 -15.43 -12.80
N THR A 217 0.84 -15.32 -14.09
CA THR A 217 0.40 -16.47 -14.90
C THR A 217 1.50 -17.53 -14.98
N LEU A 218 2.74 -17.12 -15.24
CA LEU A 218 3.88 -18.03 -15.27
C LEU A 218 4.11 -18.67 -13.88
N LEU A 219 4.09 -17.86 -12.82
CA LEU A 219 4.28 -18.33 -11.46
C LEU A 219 3.21 -19.37 -11.07
N LYS A 220 1.95 -19.11 -11.41
CA LYS A 220 0.85 -20.06 -11.18
C LYS A 220 1.05 -21.35 -11.97
N SER A 221 1.42 -21.29 -13.23
CA SER A 221 1.65 -22.49 -14.05
C SER A 221 2.76 -23.35 -13.49
N LEU A 222 3.85 -22.78 -12.99
CA LEU A 222 4.97 -23.48 -12.36
C LEU A 222 4.60 -24.14 -11.03
N LEU A 223 3.74 -23.51 -10.24
CA LEU A 223 3.40 -23.99 -8.90
C LEU A 223 2.23 -24.98 -8.88
N ILE A 224 1.26 -24.84 -9.80
CA ILE A 224 0.17 -25.80 -9.95
C ILE A 224 0.71 -27.19 -10.33
N THR A 225 1.79 -27.23 -11.12
CA THR A 225 2.44 -28.48 -11.50
C THR A 225 3.19 -29.16 -10.37
N SER A 226 3.53 -28.46 -9.28
CA SER A 226 4.43 -28.99 -8.25
C SER A 226 3.82 -29.31 -6.90
N HIS A 227 2.85 -28.56 -6.37
CA HIS A 227 2.43 -28.72 -4.97
C HIS A 227 0.97 -28.40 -4.61
N PHE A 228 0.16 -27.81 -5.49
CA PHE A 228 -1.21 -27.39 -5.14
C PHE A 228 -2.33 -28.27 -5.70
N ALA A 229 -1.98 -29.42 -6.28
CA ALA A 229 -2.97 -30.37 -6.86
C ALA A 229 -3.92 -31.00 -5.81
N GLY A 230 -3.71 -30.76 -4.53
CA GLY A 230 -4.48 -31.36 -3.44
C GLY A 230 -5.34 -30.41 -2.59
N VAL A 231 -5.32 -29.10 -2.84
CA VAL A 231 -6.17 -28.17 -2.09
C VAL A 231 -7.45 -27.95 -2.89
N PRO A 232 -8.61 -28.42 -2.42
CA PRO A 232 -9.87 -28.16 -3.10
C PRO A 232 -10.19 -26.66 -3.00
N TRP A 233 -10.14 -25.99 -4.13
CA TRP A 233 -10.54 -24.58 -4.31
C TRP A 233 -12.07 -24.43 -4.42
N ASN A 234 -12.81 -25.25 -3.73
CA ASN A 234 -14.26 -25.23 -3.78
C ASN A 234 -14.81 -24.32 -2.69
N ASN A 235 -15.32 -23.18 -3.16
CA ASN A 235 -16.33 -22.25 -2.60
C ASN A 235 -15.85 -21.29 -1.53
#